data_5bba2d083d91264538cb9466b068f989
#
_entry.id   5bba2d083d91264538cb9466b068f989
#
_cell.length_a   1.000
_cell.length_b   1.000
_cell.length_c   1.000
_cell.angle_alpha   90.00
_cell.angle_beta   90.00
_cell.angle_gamma   90.00
#
_symmetry.space_group_name_H-M   'P 1'
#
loop_
_entity.id
_entity.type
_entity.pdbx_description
1 polymer ?
#
loop_
_entity_poly.entity_id
_entity_poly.type
_entity_poly.pdbx_seq_one_letter_code
_entity_poly.pdbx_strand_id
1 'polypeptide(L)'
;MEHPSVVGLVAEYNPFHRGHGHQLEAVRSLLGPALPVIAVMSGSLTQRGELPLWDKWRRTRLALLGGADLVLELPVTGSLQSAQGFAFFGVELLAATGLVTHLSFGCEARDPEALVRLSREEFTPEEWRQALGDGLSYGAAAARLASERDPAYGNLFTGSNNLLALEYLRALRPHPEIRPLPIRREGTLYGSRTLDENGWPSASALRQELQCHGFTEAAAGALPPALRPLCRAWWEEGLPLPDRERALDTLLAYALETGSPEGMAACTQVSEGLEDRIWKLRHSGGFATLVEQVSTRRYSPSRIRRLLWQYLLSGPDCRFRDAAQTGPRYLRVLGMTQTGRQLLRAMKKTARLPLLTGIQKNTLGKAPDPGFRQQLRLDIRAQDLFQLVTEGRVTDRDYKEKPVVLF
;
A
#
# COMPACT_ATOMS: atom_id res chain seq x y z
N MET A 1 -7.98 -15.76 -30.63
CA MET A 1 -6.71 -16.10 -29.95
C MET A 1 -6.88 -15.67 -28.50
N GLU A 2 -6.89 -16.63 -27.58
CA GLU A 2 -6.91 -16.29 -26.16
C GLU A 2 -5.63 -15.50 -25.83
N HIS A 3 -5.80 -14.29 -25.27
CA HIS A 3 -4.66 -13.53 -24.78
C HIS A 3 -4.02 -14.33 -23.63
N PRO A 4 -2.69 -14.47 -23.60
CA PRO A 4 -2.03 -15.17 -22.50
C PRO A 4 -2.45 -14.54 -21.17
N SER A 5 -2.81 -15.37 -20.20
CA SER A 5 -3.20 -14.90 -18.87
C SER A 5 -2.06 -14.09 -18.23
N VAL A 6 -2.40 -12.95 -17.64
CA VAL A 6 -1.49 -12.10 -16.86
C VAL A 6 -2.15 -11.86 -15.51
N VAL A 7 -1.43 -12.13 -14.43
CA VAL A 7 -1.93 -11.87 -13.08
C VAL A 7 -1.41 -10.53 -12.59
N GLY A 8 -2.32 -9.72 -12.07
CA GLY A 8 -2.04 -8.52 -11.31
C GLY A 8 -2.17 -8.80 -9.81
N LEU A 9 -1.38 -8.12 -9.00
CA LEU A 9 -1.55 -8.06 -7.56
C LEU A 9 -1.17 -6.67 -7.03
N VAL A 10 -1.73 -6.31 -5.87
CA VAL A 10 -1.38 -5.07 -5.16
C VAL A 10 -0.66 -5.44 -3.88
N ALA A 11 0.50 -4.83 -3.64
CA ALA A 11 1.37 -5.21 -2.54
C ALA A 11 2.08 -4.02 -1.89
N GLU A 12 2.59 -4.23 -0.70
CA GLU A 12 3.49 -3.31 -0.02
C GLU A 12 4.92 -3.85 0.08
N TYR A 13 5.03 -5.19 0.27
CA TYR A 13 6.30 -5.88 0.44
C TYR A 13 7.22 -5.22 1.49
N ASN A 14 6.68 -5.03 2.68
CA ASN A 14 7.34 -4.32 3.77
C ASN A 14 7.69 -5.20 4.98
N PRO A 15 8.71 -6.09 4.86
CA PRO A 15 9.39 -6.52 3.65
C PRO A 15 8.69 -7.67 2.93
N PHE A 16 9.23 -8.09 1.77
CA PHE A 16 8.84 -9.34 1.13
C PHE A 16 9.18 -10.52 2.04
N HIS A 17 8.26 -11.46 2.24
CA HIS A 17 8.43 -12.62 3.13
C HIS A 17 7.86 -13.90 2.49
N ARG A 18 8.08 -15.07 3.13
CA ARG A 18 7.63 -16.37 2.59
C ARG A 18 6.14 -16.41 2.23
N GLY A 19 5.27 -15.75 3.00
CA GLY A 19 3.84 -15.69 2.68
C GLY A 19 3.53 -15.01 1.34
N HIS A 20 4.33 -14.02 0.92
CA HIS A 20 4.21 -13.43 -0.41
C HIS A 20 4.71 -14.38 -1.50
N GLY A 21 5.81 -15.10 -1.25
CA GLY A 21 6.31 -16.14 -2.15
C GLY A 21 5.27 -17.23 -2.38
N HIS A 22 4.66 -17.71 -1.30
CA HIS A 22 3.59 -18.73 -1.36
C HIS A 22 2.39 -18.27 -2.22
N GLN A 23 1.97 -17.00 -2.08
CA GLN A 23 0.89 -16.48 -2.94
C GLN A 23 1.26 -16.57 -4.42
N LEU A 24 2.49 -16.19 -4.79
CA LEU A 24 2.96 -16.25 -6.18
C LEU A 24 3.09 -17.69 -6.69
N GLU A 25 3.55 -18.62 -5.85
CA GLU A 25 3.62 -20.05 -6.15
C GLU A 25 2.22 -20.65 -6.34
N ALA A 26 1.26 -20.34 -5.46
CA ALA A 26 -0.12 -20.78 -5.56
C ALA A 26 -0.79 -20.30 -6.86
N VAL A 27 -0.58 -19.03 -7.22
CA VAL A 27 -1.09 -18.47 -8.47
C VAL A 27 -0.53 -19.21 -9.69
N ARG A 28 0.78 -19.49 -9.71
CA ARG A 28 1.41 -20.23 -10.79
C ARG A 28 0.98 -21.70 -10.84
N SER A 29 0.74 -22.31 -9.70
CA SER A 29 0.20 -23.67 -9.64
C SER A 29 -1.20 -23.77 -10.23
N LEU A 30 -2.03 -22.73 -10.08
CA LEU A 30 -3.40 -22.69 -10.59
C LEU A 30 -3.49 -22.34 -12.07
N LEU A 31 -2.66 -21.42 -12.56
CA LEU A 31 -2.80 -20.83 -13.90
C LEU A 31 -1.62 -21.16 -14.85
N GLY A 32 -0.60 -21.86 -14.35
CA GLY A 32 0.56 -22.28 -15.12
C GLY A 32 1.88 -21.65 -14.67
N PRO A 33 3.00 -22.41 -14.74
CA PRO A 33 4.29 -22.01 -14.18
C PRO A 33 4.92 -20.79 -14.89
N ALA A 34 4.63 -20.58 -16.16
CA ALA A 34 5.17 -19.48 -16.96
C ALA A 34 4.30 -18.21 -16.92
N LEU A 35 3.30 -18.18 -16.01
CA LEU A 35 2.36 -17.08 -15.91
C LEU A 35 3.06 -15.75 -15.54
N PRO A 36 2.93 -14.70 -16.36
CA PRO A 36 3.48 -13.39 -16.05
C PRO A 36 2.74 -12.70 -14.89
N VAL A 37 3.48 -12.03 -14.01
CA VAL A 37 2.95 -11.34 -12.83
C VAL A 37 3.31 -9.87 -12.84
N ILE A 38 2.30 -9.00 -12.76
CA ILE A 38 2.43 -7.56 -12.57
C ILE A 38 2.09 -7.22 -11.12
N ALA A 39 3.03 -6.65 -10.38
CA ALA A 39 2.81 -6.15 -9.03
C ALA A 39 2.66 -4.61 -9.05
N VAL A 40 1.55 -4.09 -8.53
CA VAL A 40 1.42 -2.68 -8.18
C VAL A 40 1.82 -2.55 -6.72
N MET A 41 2.92 -1.85 -6.45
CA MET A 41 3.55 -1.79 -5.13
C MET A 41 3.56 -0.37 -4.58
N SER A 42 3.17 -0.21 -3.30
CA SER A 42 3.29 1.08 -2.59
C SER A 42 4.67 1.70 -2.77
N GLY A 43 4.71 2.99 -3.09
CA GLY A 43 5.95 3.75 -3.22
C GLY A 43 6.66 3.94 -1.88
N SER A 44 6.95 5.17 -1.50
CA SER A 44 7.77 5.50 -0.32
C SER A 44 7.04 5.42 1.02
N LEU A 45 5.69 5.28 1.00
CA LEU A 45 4.85 5.14 2.19
C LEU A 45 3.85 4.02 2.01
N THR A 46 3.50 3.34 3.12
CA THR A 46 2.57 2.22 3.12
C THR A 46 1.14 2.65 3.42
N GLN A 47 0.17 1.79 3.16
CA GLN A 47 -1.26 2.01 3.42
C GLN A 47 -1.56 2.29 4.91
N ARG A 48 -0.77 1.75 5.81
CA ARG A 48 -0.91 2.00 7.25
C ARG A 48 -0.29 3.32 7.71
N GLY A 49 0.29 4.11 6.79
CA GLY A 49 1.03 5.32 7.12
C GLY A 49 2.32 5.03 7.87
N GLU A 50 2.97 3.92 7.53
CA GLU A 50 4.27 3.53 8.08
C GLU A 50 5.36 3.77 7.03
N LEU A 51 6.55 4.16 7.50
CA LEU A 51 7.74 4.11 6.66
C LEU A 51 8.09 2.65 6.39
N PRO A 52 8.28 2.26 5.13
CA PRO A 52 8.75 0.93 4.83
C PRO A 52 10.17 0.73 5.35
N LEU A 53 10.52 -0.53 5.64
CA LEU A 53 11.83 -0.92 6.13
C LEU A 53 12.94 -0.52 5.15
N TRP A 54 12.70 -0.74 3.87
CA TRP A 54 13.58 -0.38 2.77
C TRP A 54 12.86 0.50 1.75
N ASP A 55 13.63 1.27 1.00
CA ASP A 55 13.11 2.10 -0.09
C ASP A 55 12.42 1.29 -1.19
N LYS A 56 11.72 1.97 -2.08
CA LYS A 56 10.94 1.32 -3.13
C LYS A 56 11.78 0.53 -4.14
N TRP A 57 13.03 0.90 -4.42
CA TRP A 57 13.88 0.15 -5.35
C TRP A 57 14.42 -1.13 -4.73
N ARG A 58 14.82 -1.12 -3.44
CA ARG A 58 15.18 -2.33 -2.69
C ARG A 58 14.00 -3.29 -2.61
N ARG A 59 12.81 -2.80 -2.29
CA ARG A 59 11.59 -3.62 -2.26
C ARG A 59 11.20 -4.15 -3.64
N THR A 60 11.39 -3.36 -4.71
CA THR A 60 11.23 -3.81 -6.09
C THR A 60 12.17 -4.97 -6.41
N ARG A 61 13.44 -4.87 -6.03
CA ARG A 61 14.40 -5.97 -6.24
C ARG A 61 13.98 -7.24 -5.53
N LEU A 62 13.47 -7.15 -4.29
CA LEU A 62 12.92 -8.31 -3.57
C LEU A 62 11.69 -8.87 -4.26
N ALA A 63 10.79 -8.04 -4.75
CA ALA A 63 9.60 -8.47 -5.47
C ALA A 63 9.94 -9.24 -6.75
N LEU A 64 10.89 -8.74 -7.54
CA LEU A 64 11.36 -9.38 -8.77
C LEU A 64 12.05 -10.72 -8.47
N LEU A 65 12.97 -10.76 -7.51
CA LEU A 65 13.63 -11.99 -7.06
C LEU A 65 12.64 -12.98 -6.42
N GLY A 66 11.57 -12.48 -5.82
CA GLY A 66 10.49 -13.26 -5.23
C GLY A 66 9.47 -13.76 -6.24
N GLY A 67 9.58 -13.39 -7.53
CA GLY A 67 8.79 -13.96 -8.60
C GLY A 67 7.79 -13.00 -9.28
N ALA A 68 7.78 -11.70 -8.99
CA ALA A 68 7.09 -10.72 -9.83
C ALA A 68 7.90 -10.46 -11.11
N ASP A 69 7.23 -10.20 -12.23
CA ASP A 69 7.88 -9.92 -13.51
C ASP A 69 7.98 -8.43 -13.83
N LEU A 70 6.96 -7.67 -13.47
CA LEU A 70 6.91 -6.22 -13.64
C LEU A 70 6.39 -5.58 -12.35
N VAL A 71 7.08 -4.57 -11.85
CA VAL A 71 6.68 -3.82 -10.67
C VAL A 71 6.35 -2.38 -11.07
N LEU A 72 5.10 -1.99 -10.81
CA LEU A 72 4.60 -0.63 -11.00
C LEU A 72 4.45 0.05 -9.64
N GLU A 73 4.69 1.34 -9.57
CA GLU A 73 4.49 2.13 -8.35
C GLU A 73 3.01 2.43 -8.14
N LEU A 74 2.50 2.13 -6.95
CA LEU A 74 1.24 2.69 -6.47
C LEU A 74 1.55 4.12 -5.98
N PRO A 75 0.98 5.16 -6.59
CA PRO A 75 1.22 6.54 -6.17
C PRO A 75 0.89 6.75 -4.69
N VAL A 76 1.58 7.68 -4.04
CA VAL A 76 1.35 7.98 -2.62
C VAL A 76 -0.09 8.43 -2.35
N THR A 77 -0.74 9.02 -3.33
CA THR A 77 -2.16 9.39 -3.30
C THR A 77 -3.09 8.18 -3.22
N GLY A 78 -2.67 7.02 -3.69
CA GLY A 78 -3.35 5.73 -3.52
C GLY A 78 -2.87 4.98 -2.28
N SER A 79 -1.56 5.00 -1.98
CA SER A 79 -1.01 4.30 -0.82
C SER A 79 -1.56 4.82 0.49
N LEU A 80 -1.63 6.15 0.67
CA LEU A 80 -2.11 6.77 1.91
C LEU A 80 -3.65 6.92 1.95
N GLN A 81 -4.38 5.91 1.48
CA GLN A 81 -5.85 5.87 1.50
C GLN A 81 -6.40 4.84 2.49
N SER A 82 -7.72 4.87 2.70
CA SER A 82 -8.45 3.75 3.31
C SER A 82 -8.29 2.48 2.47
N ALA A 83 -8.74 1.34 2.97
CA ALA A 83 -8.74 0.09 2.19
C ALA A 83 -9.46 0.26 0.84
N GLN A 84 -10.58 0.98 0.83
CA GLN A 84 -11.35 1.29 -0.38
C GLN A 84 -10.52 2.08 -1.41
N GLY A 85 -9.92 3.20 -1.01
CA GLY A 85 -9.11 4.02 -1.92
C GLY A 85 -7.83 3.31 -2.38
N PHE A 86 -7.19 2.56 -1.48
CA PHE A 86 -6.03 1.73 -1.82
C PHE A 86 -6.36 0.67 -2.86
N ALA A 87 -7.46 -0.06 -2.67
CA ALA A 87 -7.94 -1.06 -3.62
C ALA A 87 -8.32 -0.43 -4.96
N PHE A 88 -9.06 0.69 -4.94
CA PHE A 88 -9.42 1.43 -6.15
C PHE A 88 -8.19 1.81 -6.98
N PHE A 89 -7.20 2.49 -6.38
CA PHE A 89 -5.99 2.89 -7.10
C PHE A 89 -5.22 1.68 -7.65
N GLY A 90 -5.10 0.61 -6.84
CA GLY A 90 -4.40 -0.60 -7.25
C GLY A 90 -5.06 -1.29 -8.44
N VAL A 91 -6.39 -1.46 -8.40
CA VAL A 91 -7.17 -2.10 -9.48
C VAL A 91 -7.17 -1.23 -10.74
N GLU A 92 -7.37 0.09 -10.62
CA GLU A 92 -7.33 1.01 -11.76
C GLU A 92 -5.97 1.00 -12.47
N LEU A 93 -4.86 0.95 -11.72
CA LEU A 93 -3.53 0.82 -12.32
C LEU A 93 -3.35 -0.50 -13.07
N LEU A 94 -3.79 -1.62 -12.48
CA LEU A 94 -3.73 -2.93 -13.13
C LEU A 94 -4.59 -2.96 -14.39
N ALA A 95 -5.82 -2.47 -14.32
CA ALA A 95 -6.73 -2.37 -15.44
C ALA A 95 -6.18 -1.44 -16.54
N ALA A 96 -5.54 -0.32 -16.14
CA ALA A 96 -4.94 0.62 -17.09
C ALA A 96 -3.75 0.03 -17.87
N THR A 97 -3.16 -1.10 -17.46
CA THR A 97 -2.15 -1.81 -18.27
C THR A 97 -2.72 -2.36 -19.56
N GLY A 98 -4.02 -2.70 -19.58
CA GLY A 98 -4.70 -3.38 -20.68
C GLY A 98 -4.21 -4.82 -20.91
N LEU A 99 -3.51 -5.43 -19.93
CA LEU A 99 -2.95 -6.78 -20.04
C LEU A 99 -3.45 -7.72 -18.95
N VAL A 100 -3.81 -7.22 -17.78
CA VAL A 100 -4.19 -8.03 -16.61
C VAL A 100 -5.52 -8.71 -16.86
N THR A 101 -5.55 -10.03 -16.66
CA THR A 101 -6.73 -10.89 -16.82
C THR A 101 -7.24 -11.42 -15.48
N HIS A 102 -6.39 -11.44 -14.44
CA HIS A 102 -6.74 -11.92 -13.11
C HIS A 102 -6.14 -10.99 -12.05
N LEU A 103 -6.90 -10.71 -11.00
CA LEU A 103 -6.41 -10.02 -9.79
C LEU A 103 -6.26 -11.04 -8.67
N SER A 104 -5.01 -11.32 -8.26
CA SER A 104 -4.75 -12.16 -7.10
C SER A 104 -4.64 -11.33 -5.82
N PHE A 105 -5.30 -11.80 -4.77
CA PHE A 105 -5.23 -11.23 -3.42
C PHE A 105 -5.36 -12.31 -2.35
N GLY A 106 -4.74 -12.07 -1.20
CA GLY A 106 -4.86 -12.98 -0.05
C GLY A 106 -6.19 -12.76 0.69
N CYS A 107 -6.85 -13.84 1.10
CA CYS A 107 -8.02 -13.80 1.98
C CYS A 107 -7.88 -14.79 3.14
N GLU A 108 -8.61 -14.53 4.22
CA GLU A 108 -8.67 -15.36 5.43
C GLU A 108 -10.00 -16.16 5.49
N ALA A 109 -10.92 -15.86 4.58
CA ALA A 109 -12.20 -16.53 4.49
C ALA A 109 -12.04 -18.03 4.18
N ARG A 110 -12.78 -18.87 4.91
CA ARG A 110 -12.87 -20.31 4.60
C ARG A 110 -13.58 -20.56 3.26
N ASP A 111 -14.59 -19.74 2.97
CA ASP A 111 -15.34 -19.70 1.71
C ASP A 111 -15.06 -18.34 1.02
N PRO A 112 -14.11 -18.29 0.06
CA PRO A 112 -13.85 -17.07 -0.71
C PRO A 112 -15.06 -16.60 -1.54
N GLU A 113 -15.95 -17.51 -1.94
CA GLU A 113 -17.16 -17.16 -2.69
C GLU A 113 -18.13 -16.32 -1.84
N ALA A 114 -18.12 -16.48 -0.52
CA ALA A 114 -18.88 -15.62 0.37
C ALA A 114 -18.43 -14.16 0.29
N LEU A 115 -17.14 -13.89 0.12
CA LEU A 115 -16.63 -12.53 -0.13
C LEU A 115 -17.13 -11.99 -1.47
N VAL A 116 -17.16 -12.84 -2.51
CA VAL A 116 -17.69 -12.44 -3.83
C VAL A 116 -19.19 -12.11 -3.73
N ARG A 117 -19.97 -12.93 -3.03
CA ARG A 117 -21.40 -12.63 -2.80
C ARG A 117 -21.57 -11.32 -2.02
N LEU A 118 -20.90 -11.16 -0.88
CA LEU A 118 -20.94 -9.96 -0.07
C LEU A 118 -20.47 -8.70 -0.84
N SER A 119 -19.53 -8.84 -1.75
CA SER A 119 -19.07 -7.70 -2.56
C SER A 119 -20.14 -7.11 -3.47
N ARG A 120 -21.20 -7.87 -3.77
CA ARG A 120 -22.34 -7.45 -4.59
C ARG A 120 -23.45 -6.80 -3.78
N GLU A 121 -23.44 -6.98 -2.45
CA GLU A 121 -24.39 -6.32 -1.56
C GLU A 121 -24.17 -4.82 -1.56
N GLU A 122 -25.28 -4.09 -1.59
CA GLU A 122 -25.31 -2.64 -1.47
C GLU A 122 -25.99 -2.26 -0.17
N PHE A 123 -25.35 -1.35 0.55
CA PHE A 123 -25.90 -0.76 1.76
C PHE A 123 -26.26 0.68 1.46
N THR A 124 -27.46 1.08 1.84
CA THR A 124 -27.96 2.43 1.63
C THR A 124 -27.20 3.45 2.47
N PRO A 125 -27.16 4.73 2.07
CA PRO A 125 -26.58 5.79 2.88
C PRO A 125 -27.19 5.88 4.28
N GLU A 126 -28.47 5.48 4.46
CA GLU A 126 -29.15 5.46 5.73
C GLU A 126 -28.62 4.37 6.65
N GLU A 127 -28.48 3.12 6.13
CA GLU A 127 -27.89 2.01 6.88
C GLU A 127 -26.45 2.35 7.34
N TRP A 128 -25.65 2.94 6.46
CA TRP A 128 -24.32 3.41 6.83
C TRP A 128 -24.34 4.49 7.91
N ARG A 129 -25.24 5.47 7.80
CA ARG A 129 -25.37 6.56 8.76
C ARG A 129 -25.75 6.03 10.13
N GLN A 130 -26.68 5.10 10.20
CA GLN A 130 -27.11 4.44 11.43
C GLN A 130 -25.95 3.63 12.05
N ALA A 131 -25.29 2.77 11.28
CA ALA A 131 -24.19 1.94 11.77
C ALA A 131 -22.99 2.76 12.25
N LEU A 132 -22.67 3.89 11.58
CA LEU A 132 -21.60 4.79 11.99
C LEU A 132 -22.01 5.71 13.15
N GLY A 133 -23.32 6.01 13.28
CA GLY A 133 -23.87 6.85 14.36
C GLY A 133 -23.62 6.29 15.76
N ASP A 134 -23.48 4.96 15.87
CA ASP A 134 -23.12 4.26 17.12
C ASP A 134 -21.61 4.35 17.47
N GLY A 135 -20.86 5.21 16.80
CA GLY A 135 -19.42 5.42 17.07
C GLY A 135 -18.52 4.30 16.59
N LEU A 136 -19.01 3.42 15.72
CA LEU A 136 -18.23 2.33 15.15
C LEU A 136 -17.19 2.84 14.13
N SER A 137 -16.06 2.11 14.02
CA SER A 137 -15.17 2.28 12.89
C SER A 137 -15.84 1.78 11.60
N TYR A 138 -15.37 2.24 10.43
CA TYR A 138 -15.89 1.76 9.13
C TYR A 138 -15.91 0.22 9.03
N GLY A 139 -14.83 -0.45 9.43
CA GLY A 139 -14.75 -1.91 9.39
C GLY A 139 -15.77 -2.58 10.32
N ALA A 140 -15.99 -2.03 11.54
CA ALA A 140 -16.99 -2.56 12.47
C ALA A 140 -18.43 -2.30 11.99
N ALA A 141 -18.70 -1.14 11.39
CA ALA A 141 -19.98 -0.84 10.77
C ALA A 141 -20.25 -1.76 9.57
N ALA A 142 -19.25 -1.98 8.71
CA ALA A 142 -19.37 -2.91 7.59
C ALA A 142 -19.64 -4.36 8.06
N ALA A 143 -18.97 -4.81 9.12
CA ALA A 143 -19.19 -6.13 9.72
C ALA A 143 -20.61 -6.29 10.24
N ARG A 144 -21.12 -5.28 10.93
CA ARG A 144 -22.49 -5.26 11.45
C ARG A 144 -23.51 -5.34 10.33
N LEU A 145 -23.42 -4.44 9.35
CA LEU A 145 -24.33 -4.39 8.20
C LEU A 145 -24.33 -5.71 7.41
N ALA A 146 -23.15 -6.29 7.21
CA ALA A 146 -23.03 -7.58 6.55
C ALA A 146 -23.70 -8.70 7.36
N SER A 147 -23.50 -8.73 8.68
CA SER A 147 -24.11 -9.73 9.56
C SER A 147 -25.64 -9.61 9.62
N GLU A 148 -26.18 -8.39 9.47
CA GLU A 148 -27.63 -8.14 9.39
C GLU A 148 -28.23 -8.67 8.08
N ARG A 149 -27.45 -8.72 6.98
CA ARG A 149 -27.86 -9.35 5.71
C ARG A 149 -27.82 -10.88 5.78
N ASP A 150 -26.72 -11.41 6.29
CA ASP A 150 -26.49 -12.83 6.49
C ASP A 150 -25.51 -13.02 7.66
N PRO A 151 -25.89 -13.72 8.75
CA PRO A 151 -25.02 -13.99 9.89
C PRO A 151 -23.68 -14.65 9.50
N ALA A 152 -23.63 -15.41 8.40
CA ALA A 152 -22.41 -16.02 7.89
C ALA A 152 -21.37 -14.98 7.45
N TYR A 153 -21.80 -13.79 7.04
CA TYR A 153 -20.90 -12.70 6.63
C TYR A 153 -20.14 -12.06 7.79
N GLY A 154 -20.67 -12.12 9.02
CA GLY A 154 -20.03 -11.57 10.21
C GLY A 154 -18.61 -12.11 10.43
N ASN A 155 -18.39 -13.37 10.15
CA ASN A 155 -17.09 -14.03 10.29
C ASN A 155 -16.06 -13.58 9.22
N LEU A 156 -16.50 -12.93 8.13
CA LEU A 156 -15.62 -12.43 7.08
C LEU A 156 -14.81 -11.21 7.52
N PHE A 157 -15.21 -10.53 8.60
CA PHE A 157 -14.56 -9.31 9.09
C PHE A 157 -13.61 -9.54 10.27
N THR A 158 -13.35 -10.78 10.64
CA THR A 158 -12.43 -11.12 11.74
C THR A 158 -10.96 -10.81 11.42
N GLY A 159 -10.63 -10.59 10.13
CA GLY A 159 -9.28 -10.26 9.66
C GLY A 159 -9.25 -9.05 8.72
N SER A 160 -8.15 -8.30 8.74
CA SER A 160 -7.99 -7.12 7.88
C SER A 160 -7.80 -7.44 6.40
N ASN A 161 -7.35 -8.66 6.05
CA ASN A 161 -7.18 -9.06 4.65
C ASN A 161 -8.53 -9.29 3.97
N ASN A 162 -9.53 -9.79 4.69
CA ASN A 162 -10.86 -9.95 4.13
C ASN A 162 -11.53 -8.61 3.82
N LEU A 163 -11.33 -7.59 4.67
CA LEU A 163 -11.81 -6.24 4.37
C LEU A 163 -11.16 -5.70 3.09
N LEU A 164 -9.87 -5.88 2.93
CA LEU A 164 -9.16 -5.45 1.73
C LEU A 164 -9.57 -6.27 0.51
N ALA A 165 -9.78 -7.59 0.66
CA ALA A 165 -10.29 -8.47 -0.39
C ALA A 165 -11.67 -8.01 -0.89
N LEU A 166 -12.57 -7.64 0.04
CA LEU A 166 -13.88 -7.09 -0.29
C LEU A 166 -13.77 -5.79 -1.09
N GLU A 167 -12.86 -4.90 -0.72
CA GLU A 167 -12.65 -3.65 -1.45
C GLU A 167 -12.02 -3.89 -2.85
N TYR A 168 -11.16 -4.88 -3.02
CA TYR A 168 -10.70 -5.30 -4.35
C TYR A 168 -11.83 -5.82 -5.22
N LEU A 169 -12.71 -6.66 -4.67
CA LEU A 169 -13.87 -7.18 -5.40
C LEU A 169 -14.83 -6.05 -5.81
N ARG A 170 -15.04 -5.06 -4.96
CA ARG A 170 -15.83 -3.86 -5.29
C ARG A 170 -15.16 -3.01 -6.38
N ALA A 171 -13.86 -2.81 -6.27
CA ALA A 171 -13.08 -2.06 -7.27
C ALA A 171 -13.03 -2.77 -8.64
N LEU A 172 -13.18 -4.10 -8.68
CA LEU A 172 -13.26 -4.88 -9.92
C LEU A 172 -14.60 -4.78 -10.66
N ARG A 173 -15.67 -4.27 -10.02
CA ARG A 173 -17.00 -4.22 -10.66
C ARG A 173 -17.01 -3.51 -12.04
N PRO A 174 -16.27 -2.39 -12.25
CA PRO A 174 -16.18 -1.74 -13.57
C PRO A 174 -15.28 -2.49 -14.57
N HIS A 175 -14.59 -3.54 -14.14
CA HIS A 175 -13.56 -4.26 -14.91
C HIS A 175 -13.89 -5.74 -15.06
N PRO A 176 -15.01 -6.12 -15.76
CA PRO A 176 -15.43 -7.51 -15.90
C PRO A 176 -14.43 -8.40 -16.64
N GLU A 177 -13.48 -7.79 -17.37
CA GLU A 177 -12.37 -8.47 -18.05
C GLU A 177 -11.32 -9.02 -17.07
N ILE A 178 -11.28 -8.54 -15.81
CA ILE A 178 -10.34 -8.98 -14.78
C ILE A 178 -11.06 -9.90 -13.79
N ARG A 179 -10.69 -11.17 -13.78
CA ARG A 179 -11.28 -12.17 -12.88
C ARG A 179 -10.62 -12.11 -11.50
N PRO A 180 -11.38 -12.13 -10.40
CA PRO A 180 -10.80 -12.27 -9.05
C PRO A 180 -10.17 -13.66 -8.86
N LEU A 181 -8.99 -13.69 -8.24
CA LEU A 181 -8.27 -14.91 -7.89
C LEU A 181 -7.87 -14.85 -6.39
N PRO A 182 -8.80 -15.12 -5.47
CA PRO A 182 -8.51 -15.16 -4.06
C PRO A 182 -7.60 -16.35 -3.72
N ILE A 183 -6.51 -16.09 -3.02
CA ILE A 183 -5.61 -17.13 -2.49
C ILE A 183 -5.82 -17.17 -0.98
N ARG A 184 -6.24 -18.33 -0.48
CA ARG A 184 -6.41 -18.53 0.95
C ARG A 184 -5.06 -18.45 1.65
N ARG A 185 -4.98 -17.64 2.68
CA ARG A 185 -3.79 -17.57 3.53
C ARG A 185 -3.81 -18.76 4.49
N GLU A 186 -2.73 -19.53 4.46
CA GLU A 186 -2.47 -20.58 5.43
C GLU A 186 -1.58 -20.00 6.54
N GLY A 187 -1.87 -20.32 7.80
CA GLY A 187 -1.03 -19.93 8.94
C GLY A 187 -1.64 -18.90 9.90
N THR A 188 -0.79 -18.26 10.69
CA THR A 188 -1.16 -17.40 11.83
C THR A 188 -2.10 -16.27 11.43
N LEU A 189 -3.09 -16.02 12.31
CA LEU A 189 -4.01 -14.89 12.23
C LEU A 189 -3.24 -13.58 12.06
N TYR A 190 -3.75 -12.72 11.19
CA TYR A 190 -3.21 -11.39 10.96
C TYR A 190 -3.10 -10.61 12.27
N GLY A 191 -1.93 -10.02 12.52
CA GLY A 191 -1.65 -9.27 13.76
C GLY A 191 -0.90 -10.05 14.83
N SER A 192 -0.53 -11.32 14.59
CA SER A 192 0.47 -11.98 15.43
C SER A 192 1.75 -11.13 15.44
N ARG A 193 2.17 -10.74 16.64
CA ARG A 193 3.39 -9.96 16.86
C ARG A 193 4.62 -10.84 17.04
N THR A 194 4.44 -12.15 17.02
CA THR A 194 5.52 -13.13 17.17
C THR A 194 5.69 -13.91 15.87
N LEU A 195 6.94 -14.19 15.51
CA LEU A 195 7.27 -15.15 14.47
C LEU A 195 7.03 -16.55 15.06
N ASP A 196 6.02 -17.24 14.54
CA ASP A 196 5.77 -18.64 14.87
C ASP A 196 6.71 -19.49 14.01
N GLU A 197 7.45 -20.42 14.65
CA GLU A 197 8.39 -21.30 13.95
C GLU A 197 7.71 -22.19 12.90
N ASN A 198 6.43 -22.51 13.10
CA ASN A 198 5.62 -23.36 12.23
C ASN A 198 4.60 -22.61 11.37
N GLY A 199 4.47 -21.28 11.53
CA GLY A 199 3.49 -20.45 10.83
C GLY A 199 4.07 -19.63 9.67
N TRP A 200 3.16 -19.08 8.85
CA TRP A 200 3.54 -18.11 7.83
C TRP A 200 3.79 -16.75 8.49
N PRO A 201 4.96 -16.12 8.30
CA PRO A 201 5.26 -14.85 8.94
C PRO A 201 4.36 -13.74 8.43
N SER A 202 3.99 -12.81 9.31
CA SER A 202 3.43 -11.52 8.89
C SER A 202 4.55 -10.49 8.71
N ALA A 203 4.36 -9.54 7.79
CA ALA A 203 5.32 -8.45 7.61
C ALA A 203 5.49 -7.62 8.91
N SER A 204 4.43 -7.49 9.71
CA SER A 204 4.48 -6.78 11.00
C SER A 204 5.30 -7.52 12.04
N ALA A 205 5.14 -8.86 12.16
CA ALA A 205 5.94 -9.67 13.07
C ALA A 205 7.42 -9.65 12.67
N LEU A 206 7.71 -9.76 11.38
CA LEU A 206 9.09 -9.68 10.89
C LEU A 206 9.73 -8.31 11.15
N ARG A 207 9.00 -7.21 10.97
CA ARG A 207 9.51 -5.88 11.32
C ARG A 207 9.76 -5.73 12.82
N GLN A 208 8.86 -6.24 13.65
CA GLN A 208 9.03 -6.21 15.10
C GLN A 208 10.23 -7.03 15.55
N GLU A 209 10.44 -8.23 15.00
CA GLU A 209 11.62 -9.05 15.27
C GLU A 209 12.91 -8.30 14.93
N LEU A 210 12.96 -7.73 13.71
CA LEU A 210 14.11 -6.93 13.26
C LEU A 210 14.36 -5.71 14.16
N GLN A 211 13.31 -5.04 14.62
CA GLN A 211 13.42 -3.85 15.48
C GLN A 211 13.90 -4.19 16.89
N CYS A 212 13.40 -5.28 17.48
CA CYS A 212 13.69 -5.64 18.86
C CYS A 212 14.98 -6.45 19.01
N HIS A 213 15.28 -7.31 18.03
CA HIS A 213 16.31 -8.34 18.15
C HIS A 213 17.35 -8.32 17.02
N GLY A 214 17.18 -7.46 16.02
CA GLY A 214 18.03 -7.41 14.85
C GLY A 214 17.76 -8.55 13.86
N PHE A 215 18.75 -8.82 12.97
CA PHE A 215 18.62 -9.84 11.94
C PHE A 215 18.92 -11.24 12.49
N THR A 216 17.97 -11.79 13.27
CA THR A 216 18.05 -13.11 13.89
C THR A 216 17.84 -14.25 12.87
N GLU A 217 18.07 -15.51 13.29
CA GLU A 217 17.71 -16.69 12.49
C GLU A 217 16.18 -16.81 12.30
N ALA A 218 15.37 -16.34 13.26
CA ALA A 218 13.92 -16.27 13.13
C ALA A 218 13.52 -15.28 12.01
N ALA A 219 14.13 -14.09 11.98
CA ALA A 219 13.94 -13.12 10.91
C ALA A 219 14.37 -13.68 9.54
N ALA A 220 15.53 -14.35 9.49
CA ALA A 220 16.01 -15.03 8.28
C ALA A 220 15.05 -16.14 7.84
N GLY A 221 14.53 -16.94 8.77
CA GLY A 221 13.54 -17.99 8.52
C GLY A 221 12.23 -17.50 7.91
N ALA A 222 11.84 -16.26 8.22
CA ALA A 222 10.65 -15.62 7.66
C ALA A 222 10.80 -15.18 6.19
N LEU A 223 12.04 -15.11 5.69
CA LEU A 223 12.35 -14.70 4.32
C LEU A 223 12.53 -15.91 3.39
N PRO A 224 12.17 -15.81 2.10
CA PRO A 224 12.59 -16.79 1.11
C PRO A 224 14.11 -16.99 1.14
N PRO A 225 14.62 -18.24 1.04
CA PRO A 225 16.06 -18.51 1.18
C PRO A 225 16.95 -17.67 0.24
N ALA A 226 16.54 -17.47 -1.00
CA ALA A 226 17.27 -16.69 -1.98
C ALA A 226 17.41 -15.19 -1.63
N LEU A 227 16.52 -14.65 -0.77
CA LEU A 227 16.54 -13.23 -0.39
C LEU A 227 17.33 -12.95 0.89
N ARG A 228 17.61 -13.97 1.70
CA ARG A 228 18.22 -13.83 3.04
C ARG A 228 19.56 -13.09 3.02
N PRO A 229 20.55 -13.45 2.14
CA PRO A 229 21.85 -12.77 2.12
C PRO A 229 21.70 -11.27 1.80
N LEU A 230 20.86 -10.95 0.83
CA LEU A 230 20.61 -9.58 0.41
C LEU A 230 19.93 -8.74 1.50
N CYS A 231 18.90 -9.31 2.15
CA CYS A 231 18.22 -8.65 3.25
C CYS A 231 19.11 -8.45 4.48
N ARG A 232 20.00 -9.40 4.80
CA ARG A 232 20.98 -9.28 5.87
C ARG A 232 21.96 -8.14 5.57
N ALA A 233 22.55 -8.10 4.38
CA ALA A 233 23.46 -7.05 3.99
C ALA A 233 22.82 -5.65 4.08
N TRP A 234 21.59 -5.51 3.59
CA TRP A 234 20.87 -4.23 3.68
C TRP A 234 20.47 -3.84 5.09
N TRP A 235 20.22 -4.82 5.97
CA TRP A 235 19.98 -4.55 7.37
C TRP A 235 21.21 -3.98 8.06
N GLU A 236 22.38 -4.56 7.77
CA GLU A 236 23.68 -4.12 8.30
C GLU A 236 24.09 -2.73 7.78
N GLU A 237 23.68 -2.34 6.56
CA GLU A 237 23.86 -0.99 6.01
C GLU A 237 22.87 0.05 6.56
N GLY A 238 21.82 -0.38 7.27
CA GLY A 238 20.68 0.47 7.63
C GLY A 238 21.00 1.50 8.72
N LEU A 239 20.25 2.63 8.69
CA LEU A 239 20.29 3.61 9.76
C LEU A 239 19.54 3.10 11.00
N PRO A 240 19.98 3.47 12.21
CA PRO A 240 19.28 3.16 13.46
C PRO A 240 17.85 3.68 13.45
N LEU A 241 16.89 2.86 13.91
CA LEU A 241 15.49 3.22 13.96
C LEU A 241 15.17 4.44 14.85
N PRO A 242 15.86 4.63 16.03
CA PRO A 242 15.65 5.82 16.86
C PRO A 242 15.92 7.13 16.15
N ASP A 243 16.91 7.16 15.24
CA ASP A 243 17.21 8.37 14.45
C ASP A 243 16.09 8.68 13.44
N ARG A 244 15.45 7.65 12.90
CA ARG A 244 14.28 7.80 12.01
C ARG A 244 13.08 8.43 12.74
N GLU A 245 12.79 7.95 13.95
CA GLU A 245 11.70 8.47 14.78
C GLU A 245 11.95 9.94 15.13
N ARG A 246 13.15 10.27 15.59
CA ARG A 246 13.53 11.63 15.93
C ARG A 246 13.45 12.59 14.74
N ALA A 247 13.90 12.16 13.56
CA ALA A 247 13.80 12.97 12.35
C ALA A 247 12.34 13.24 11.97
N LEU A 248 11.48 12.22 12.05
CA LEU A 248 10.06 12.35 11.76
C LEU A 248 9.36 13.27 12.78
N ASP A 249 9.69 13.15 14.07
CA ASP A 249 9.15 14.02 15.14
C ASP A 249 9.50 15.49 14.88
N THR A 250 10.74 15.76 14.49
CA THR A 250 11.19 17.12 14.16
C THR A 250 10.43 17.70 12.97
N LEU A 251 10.26 16.92 11.91
CA LEU A 251 9.51 17.34 10.72
C LEU A 251 8.04 17.63 11.04
N LEU A 252 7.42 16.75 11.83
CA LEU A 252 6.03 16.92 12.25
C LEU A 252 5.86 18.16 13.13
N ALA A 253 6.72 18.34 14.12
CA ALA A 253 6.68 19.52 15.00
C ALA A 253 6.79 20.80 14.18
N TYR A 254 7.75 20.89 13.26
CA TYR A 254 7.89 22.05 12.37
C TYR A 254 6.62 22.31 11.54
N ALA A 255 6.06 21.26 10.94
CA ALA A 255 4.86 21.39 10.11
C ALA A 255 3.63 21.84 10.92
N LEU A 256 3.49 21.38 12.17
CA LEU A 256 2.39 21.78 13.05
C LEU A 256 2.56 23.20 13.58
N GLU A 257 3.79 23.66 13.84
CA GLU A 257 4.04 25.04 14.32
C GLU A 257 3.89 26.08 13.21
N THR A 258 4.20 25.73 11.96
CA THR A 258 4.15 26.64 10.82
C THR A 258 2.85 26.56 10.01
N GLY A 259 2.02 25.58 10.30
CA GLY A 259 0.78 25.32 9.58
C GLY A 259 -0.49 25.79 10.29
N SER A 260 -1.63 25.19 9.94
CA SER A 260 -2.93 25.48 10.56
C SER A 260 -3.89 24.30 10.52
N PRO A 261 -4.94 24.29 11.37
CA PRO A 261 -6.01 23.30 11.32
C PRO A 261 -6.72 23.26 9.95
N GLU A 262 -6.93 24.42 9.32
CA GLU A 262 -7.56 24.53 8.01
C GLU A 262 -6.72 23.86 6.92
N GLY A 263 -5.40 24.00 6.99
CA GLY A 263 -4.47 23.29 6.11
C GLY A 263 -4.58 21.76 6.28
N MET A 264 -4.76 21.30 7.52
CA MET A 264 -4.98 19.87 7.80
C MET A 264 -6.36 19.40 7.34
N ALA A 265 -7.40 20.22 7.48
CA ALA A 265 -8.75 19.92 6.98
C ALA A 265 -8.78 19.71 5.45
N ALA A 266 -7.79 20.21 4.72
CA ALA A 266 -7.62 19.97 3.29
C ALA A 266 -7.05 18.58 2.93
N CYS A 267 -6.67 17.75 3.92
CA CYS A 267 -6.29 16.35 3.71
C CYS A 267 -7.52 15.44 3.54
N THR A 268 -7.32 14.25 2.98
CA THR A 268 -8.39 13.25 2.91
C THR A 268 -8.67 12.65 4.29
N GLN A 269 -9.86 12.12 4.50
CA GLN A 269 -10.25 11.41 5.73
C GLN A 269 -10.32 12.28 6.99
N VAL A 270 -10.23 13.61 6.87
CA VAL A 270 -10.57 14.54 7.94
C VAL A 270 -12.09 14.67 8.02
N SER A 271 -12.63 14.52 9.20
CA SER A 271 -14.06 14.68 9.47
C SER A 271 -14.29 15.02 10.94
N GLU A 272 -15.33 15.79 11.22
CA GLU A 272 -15.88 15.99 12.57
C GLU A 272 -14.91 16.60 13.57
N GLY A 273 -14.09 17.58 13.16
CA GLY A 273 -13.16 18.27 14.04
C GLY A 273 -11.94 17.44 14.44
N LEU A 274 -11.57 16.43 13.62
CA LEU A 274 -10.35 15.65 13.84
C LEU A 274 -9.11 16.53 13.75
N GLU A 275 -9.10 17.52 12.85
CA GLU A 275 -8.07 18.54 12.71
C GLU A 275 -7.88 19.34 13.98
N ASP A 276 -8.99 19.80 14.61
CA ASP A 276 -8.95 20.55 15.87
C ASP A 276 -8.40 19.71 17.02
N ARG A 277 -8.79 18.42 17.06
CA ARG A 277 -8.28 17.48 18.06
C ARG A 277 -6.77 17.27 17.92
N ILE A 278 -6.26 17.11 16.70
CA ILE A 278 -4.82 16.98 16.44
C ILE A 278 -4.12 18.27 16.85
N TRP A 279 -4.68 19.42 16.46
CA TRP A 279 -4.11 20.73 16.79
C TRP A 279 -4.01 20.97 18.29
N LYS A 280 -5.03 20.57 19.03
CA LYS A 280 -5.06 20.68 20.50
C LYS A 280 -3.97 19.85 21.18
N LEU A 281 -3.63 18.71 20.58
CA LEU A 281 -2.66 17.74 21.09
C LEU A 281 -1.26 17.87 20.46
N ARG A 282 -1.03 18.87 19.60
CA ARG A 282 0.21 18.97 18.80
C ARG A 282 1.51 19.03 19.60
N HIS A 283 1.43 19.49 20.86
CA HIS A 283 2.58 19.58 21.77
C HIS A 283 2.72 18.38 22.72
N SER A 284 1.93 17.32 22.55
CA SER A 284 1.89 16.21 23.50
C SER A 284 3.06 15.24 23.37
N GLY A 285 3.88 15.37 22.34
CA GLY A 285 5.03 14.50 22.07
C GLY A 285 5.30 14.34 20.59
N GLY A 286 6.06 13.30 20.21
CA GLY A 286 6.40 12.99 18.84
C GLY A 286 5.26 12.34 18.05
N PHE A 287 5.56 11.93 16.83
CA PHE A 287 4.61 11.34 15.87
C PHE A 287 3.82 10.16 16.47
N ALA A 288 4.53 9.21 17.11
CA ALA A 288 3.91 8.03 17.69
C ALA A 288 2.97 8.38 18.85
N THR A 289 3.40 9.25 19.74
CA THR A 289 2.60 9.73 20.90
C THR A 289 1.36 10.49 20.43
N LEU A 290 1.49 11.36 19.43
CA LEU A 290 0.35 12.10 18.88
C LEU A 290 -0.66 11.15 18.24
N VAL A 291 -0.19 10.15 17.48
CA VAL A 291 -1.04 9.10 16.91
C VAL A 291 -1.82 8.37 18.00
N GLU A 292 -1.16 7.97 19.08
CA GLU A 292 -1.78 7.26 20.20
C GLU A 292 -2.87 8.11 20.88
N GLN A 293 -2.57 9.33 21.23
CA GLN A 293 -3.47 10.23 21.97
C GLN A 293 -4.68 10.71 21.14
N VAL A 294 -4.50 10.85 19.82
CA VAL A 294 -5.59 11.23 18.92
C VAL A 294 -6.49 10.05 18.59
N SER A 295 -5.96 8.82 18.64
CA SER A 295 -6.69 7.61 18.26
C SER A 295 -7.90 7.35 19.19
N THR A 296 -8.97 6.81 18.62
CA THR A 296 -10.20 6.42 19.31
C THR A 296 -10.77 5.16 18.64
N ARG A 297 -11.89 4.63 19.16
CA ARG A 297 -12.64 3.56 18.47
C ARG A 297 -13.03 3.94 17.03
N ARG A 298 -13.35 5.21 16.79
CA ARG A 298 -13.75 5.75 15.49
C ARG A 298 -12.56 6.08 14.60
N TYR A 299 -11.47 6.55 15.17
CA TYR A 299 -10.26 6.98 14.46
C TYR A 299 -9.11 6.04 14.76
N SER A 300 -8.91 5.04 13.89
CA SER A 300 -7.84 4.06 14.06
C SER A 300 -6.44 4.70 13.95
N PRO A 301 -5.42 4.14 14.62
CA PRO A 301 -4.05 4.64 14.53
C PRO A 301 -3.53 4.79 13.09
N SER A 302 -3.88 3.86 12.20
CA SER A 302 -3.49 3.93 10.79
C SER A 302 -4.14 5.11 10.05
N ARG A 303 -5.39 5.49 10.40
CA ARG A 303 -6.05 6.67 9.84
C ARG A 303 -5.31 7.95 10.26
N ILE A 304 -4.94 8.06 11.55
CA ILE A 304 -4.20 9.22 12.04
C ILE A 304 -2.81 9.30 11.39
N ARG A 305 -2.07 8.18 11.32
CA ARG A 305 -0.76 8.15 10.64
C ARG A 305 -0.86 8.62 9.19
N ARG A 306 -1.83 8.11 8.42
CA ARG A 306 -2.05 8.57 7.04
C ARG A 306 -2.33 10.05 6.95
N LEU A 307 -3.17 10.58 7.84
CA LEU A 307 -3.50 12.00 7.88
C LEU A 307 -2.27 12.87 8.15
N LEU A 308 -1.45 12.52 9.12
CA LEU A 308 -0.21 13.24 9.43
C LEU A 308 0.77 13.22 8.25
N TRP A 309 0.92 12.08 7.58
CA TRP A 309 1.72 11.99 6.35
C TRP A 309 1.16 12.82 5.19
N GLN A 310 -0.15 12.80 4.98
CA GLN A 310 -0.80 13.62 3.97
C GLN A 310 -0.57 15.12 4.25
N TYR A 311 -0.59 15.52 5.52
CA TYR A 311 -0.31 16.87 5.95
C TYR A 311 1.15 17.26 5.66
N LEU A 312 2.11 16.42 6.02
CA LEU A 312 3.54 16.61 5.71
C LEU A 312 3.83 16.68 4.20
N LEU A 313 3.10 15.91 3.41
CA LEU A 313 3.23 15.89 1.95
C LEU A 313 2.56 17.07 1.27
N SER A 314 1.54 17.65 1.88
CA SER A 314 0.82 18.80 1.33
C SER A 314 1.67 20.08 1.42
N GLY A 315 1.34 21.06 0.61
CA GLY A 315 1.98 22.36 0.60
C GLY A 315 1.16 23.36 -0.21
N PRO A 316 1.61 24.62 -0.32
CA PRO A 316 0.87 25.67 -1.02
C PRO A 316 0.49 25.30 -2.45
N ASP A 317 1.40 24.59 -3.14
CA ASP A 317 1.26 24.27 -4.56
C ASP A 317 0.60 22.91 -4.84
N CYS A 318 0.35 22.09 -3.83
CA CYS A 318 -0.15 20.75 -4.02
C CYS A 318 -0.93 20.24 -2.80
N ARG A 319 -2.24 20.09 -2.96
CA ARG A 319 -3.13 19.54 -1.93
C ARG A 319 -3.31 18.05 -2.16
N PHE A 320 -3.09 17.26 -1.14
CA PHE A 320 -3.19 15.79 -1.23
C PHE A 320 -4.60 15.34 -1.67
N ARG A 321 -5.65 15.96 -1.11
CA ARG A 321 -7.05 15.63 -1.44
C ARG A 321 -7.33 15.78 -2.94
N ASP A 322 -6.93 16.91 -3.53
CA ASP A 322 -7.22 17.21 -4.93
C ASP A 322 -6.53 16.18 -5.86
N ALA A 323 -5.26 15.86 -5.57
CA ALA A 323 -4.53 14.86 -6.33
C ALA A 323 -5.10 13.43 -6.14
N ALA A 324 -5.61 13.10 -4.96
CA ALA A 324 -6.20 11.79 -4.68
C ALA A 324 -7.55 11.57 -5.38
N GLN A 325 -8.36 12.63 -5.52
CA GLN A 325 -9.67 12.55 -6.17
C GLN A 325 -9.60 12.27 -7.68
N THR A 326 -8.46 12.53 -8.31
CA THR A 326 -8.31 12.35 -9.76
C THR A 326 -8.11 10.89 -10.18
N GLY A 327 -7.97 9.94 -9.25
CA GLY A 327 -7.52 8.58 -9.54
C GLY A 327 -6.07 8.52 -10.03
N PRO A 328 -5.56 7.35 -10.44
CA PRO A 328 -4.19 7.23 -10.93
C PRO A 328 -4.03 7.93 -12.31
N ARG A 329 -2.89 8.61 -12.50
CA ARG A 329 -2.64 9.42 -13.70
C ARG A 329 -1.50 8.92 -14.58
N TYR A 330 -0.77 7.90 -14.14
CA TYR A 330 0.34 7.29 -14.88
C TYR A 330 0.63 5.88 -14.37
N LEU A 331 1.36 5.12 -15.19
CA LEU A 331 1.93 3.83 -14.86
C LEU A 331 3.45 3.99 -14.71
N ARG A 332 3.96 4.08 -13.49
CA ARG A 332 5.39 4.22 -13.21
C ARG A 332 6.03 2.86 -13.01
N VAL A 333 7.02 2.53 -13.84
CA VAL A 333 7.78 1.29 -13.76
C VAL A 333 8.92 1.44 -12.75
N LEU A 334 8.91 0.61 -11.71
CA LEU A 334 9.99 0.53 -10.72
C LEU A 334 11.02 -0.54 -11.07
N GLY A 335 10.60 -1.62 -11.74
CA GLY A 335 11.53 -2.66 -12.18
C GLY A 335 10.87 -3.77 -12.97
N MET A 336 11.69 -4.61 -13.60
CA MET A 336 11.24 -5.67 -14.49
C MET A 336 12.27 -6.81 -14.64
N THR A 337 11.77 -8.02 -14.91
CA THR A 337 12.55 -9.16 -15.44
C THR A 337 12.53 -9.14 -16.97
N GLN A 338 13.14 -10.16 -17.61
CA GLN A 338 13.03 -10.35 -19.06
C GLN A 338 11.57 -10.49 -19.51
N THR A 339 10.75 -11.27 -18.79
CA THR A 339 9.29 -11.36 -19.02
C THR A 339 8.61 -10.01 -18.83
N GLY A 340 8.95 -9.29 -17.76
CA GLY A 340 8.44 -7.94 -17.49
C GLY A 340 8.78 -6.94 -18.60
N ARG A 341 9.93 -7.08 -19.26
CA ARG A 341 10.28 -6.29 -20.44
C ARG A 341 9.36 -6.57 -21.64
N GLN A 342 8.92 -7.83 -21.80
CA GLN A 342 7.94 -8.19 -22.83
C GLN A 342 6.57 -7.58 -22.49
N LEU A 343 6.13 -7.67 -21.22
CA LEU A 343 4.91 -7.01 -20.75
C LEU A 343 4.96 -5.49 -20.99
N LEU A 344 6.06 -4.83 -20.66
CA LEU A 344 6.21 -3.38 -20.89
C LEU A 344 6.13 -3.02 -22.37
N ARG A 345 6.67 -3.88 -23.28
CA ARG A 345 6.51 -3.68 -24.74
C ARG A 345 5.05 -3.81 -25.17
N ALA A 346 4.32 -4.76 -24.63
CA ALA A 346 2.89 -4.92 -24.90
C ALA A 346 2.08 -3.72 -24.36
N MET A 347 2.37 -3.26 -23.12
CA MET A 347 1.73 -2.09 -22.53
C MET A 347 1.87 -0.81 -23.34
N LYS A 348 2.93 -0.65 -24.14
CA LYS A 348 3.07 0.50 -25.04
C LYS A 348 1.93 0.60 -26.07
N LYS A 349 1.21 -0.51 -26.32
CA LYS A 349 0.08 -0.55 -27.27
C LYS A 349 -1.28 -0.57 -26.56
N THR A 350 -1.34 -1.06 -25.32
CA THR A 350 -2.59 -1.34 -24.61
C THR A 350 -2.84 -0.43 -23.41
N ALA A 351 -1.80 0.20 -22.85
CA ALA A 351 -1.93 1.04 -21.67
C ALA A 351 -2.81 2.25 -21.90
N ARG A 352 -3.74 2.48 -20.99
CA ARG A 352 -4.68 3.61 -21.01
C ARG A 352 -4.13 4.86 -20.29
N LEU A 353 -3.02 4.71 -19.57
CA LEU A 353 -2.35 5.81 -18.86
C LEU A 353 -0.91 5.97 -19.37
N PRO A 354 -0.33 7.18 -19.28
CA PRO A 354 1.06 7.43 -19.63
C PRO A 354 2.03 6.50 -18.91
N LEU A 355 3.01 5.94 -19.63
CA LEU A 355 4.06 5.07 -19.08
C LEU A 355 5.28 5.90 -18.68
N LEU A 356 5.70 5.79 -17.42
CA LEU A 356 6.91 6.41 -16.89
C LEU A 356 7.96 5.33 -16.57
N THR A 357 9.05 5.29 -17.33
CA THR A 357 10.22 4.42 -17.07
C THR A 357 11.38 5.17 -16.41
N GLY A 358 11.20 6.43 -16.09
CA GLY A 358 12.13 7.31 -15.39
C GLY A 358 11.55 8.71 -15.29
N ILE A 359 12.02 9.47 -14.33
CA ILE A 359 11.65 10.87 -14.12
C ILE A 359 12.84 11.74 -14.49
N GLN A 360 12.61 12.71 -15.35
CA GLN A 360 13.62 13.73 -15.70
C GLN A 360 13.21 15.07 -15.07
N LYS A 361 14.15 15.99 -14.89
CA LYS A 361 13.87 17.32 -14.30
C LYS A 361 12.76 18.08 -15.02
N ASN A 362 12.58 17.87 -16.34
CA ASN A 362 11.54 18.49 -17.13
C ASN A 362 10.23 17.69 -17.21
N THR A 363 10.13 16.50 -16.59
CA THR A 363 8.93 15.64 -16.64
C THR A 363 7.73 16.37 -16.06
N LEU A 364 7.88 17.08 -14.94
CA LEU A 364 6.81 17.87 -14.32
C LEU A 364 6.36 19.04 -15.23
N GLY A 365 7.27 19.65 -15.97
CA GLY A 365 6.96 20.72 -16.92
C GLY A 365 6.22 20.22 -18.18
N LYS A 366 6.41 18.96 -18.54
CA LYS A 366 5.77 18.28 -19.68
C LYS A 366 4.56 17.43 -19.27
N ALA A 367 4.07 17.58 -18.04
CA ALA A 367 2.90 16.84 -17.56
C ALA A 367 1.68 17.12 -18.45
N PRO A 368 0.93 16.07 -18.87
CA PRO A 368 -0.20 16.22 -19.77
C PRO A 368 -1.37 17.01 -19.17
N ASP A 369 -1.51 16.96 -17.85
CA ASP A 369 -2.57 17.64 -17.12
C ASP A 369 -2.12 18.00 -15.68
N PRO A 370 -2.87 18.88 -14.98
CA PRO A 370 -2.56 19.28 -13.61
C PRO A 370 -2.56 18.12 -12.60
N GLY A 371 -3.48 17.15 -12.75
CA GLY A 371 -3.59 15.99 -11.85
C GLY A 371 -2.33 15.10 -11.91
N PHE A 372 -1.84 14.82 -13.12
CA PHE A 372 -0.57 14.13 -13.33
C PHE A 372 0.59 14.86 -12.62
N ARG A 373 0.68 16.17 -12.81
CA ARG A 373 1.75 16.99 -12.21
C ARG A 373 1.70 16.96 -10.68
N GLN A 374 0.51 17.12 -10.12
CA GLN A 374 0.31 17.11 -8.67
C GLN A 374 0.65 15.74 -8.07
N GLN A 375 0.15 14.66 -8.68
CA GLN A 375 0.40 13.31 -8.20
C GLN A 375 1.89 12.95 -8.25
N LEU A 376 2.57 13.23 -9.38
CA LEU A 376 4.00 12.96 -9.51
C LEU A 376 4.84 13.82 -8.54
N ARG A 377 4.45 15.06 -8.29
CA ARG A 377 5.10 15.93 -7.30
C ARG A 377 4.98 15.36 -5.89
N LEU A 378 3.82 14.80 -5.53
CA LEU A 378 3.63 14.15 -4.24
C LEU A 378 4.46 12.87 -4.10
N ASP A 379 4.60 12.07 -5.17
CA ASP A 379 5.44 10.87 -5.14
C ASP A 379 6.91 11.22 -4.95
N ILE A 380 7.41 12.24 -5.65
CA ILE A 380 8.78 12.74 -5.48
C ILE A 380 8.99 13.24 -4.06
N ARG A 381 8.07 14.07 -3.55
CA ARG A 381 8.13 14.58 -2.17
C ARG A 381 8.07 13.46 -1.13
N ALA A 382 7.28 12.42 -1.36
CA ALA A 382 7.23 11.27 -0.47
C ALA A 382 8.58 10.53 -0.41
N GLN A 383 9.27 10.42 -1.55
CA GLN A 383 10.61 9.86 -1.58
C GLN A 383 11.65 10.77 -0.91
N ASP A 384 11.55 12.07 -1.10
CA ASP A 384 12.44 13.04 -0.46
C ASP A 384 12.28 13.02 1.07
N LEU A 385 11.03 12.98 1.57
CA LEU A 385 10.75 12.84 3.00
C LEU A 385 11.23 11.49 3.54
N PHE A 386 11.02 10.40 2.78
CA PHE A 386 11.57 9.10 3.16
C PHE A 386 13.09 9.17 3.35
N GLN A 387 13.83 9.76 2.40
CA GLN A 387 15.28 9.94 2.50
C GLN A 387 15.68 10.84 3.68
N LEU A 388 14.97 11.96 3.85
CA LEU A 388 15.27 12.88 4.93
C LEU A 388 15.15 12.21 6.30
N VAL A 389 14.11 11.37 6.49
CA VAL A 389 13.89 10.62 7.73
C VAL A 389 14.86 9.45 7.89
N THR A 390 15.23 8.76 6.81
CA THR A 390 16.03 7.53 6.88
C THR A 390 17.53 7.74 6.64
N GLU A 391 17.93 8.80 5.93
CA GLU A 391 19.29 9.07 5.52
C GLU A 391 19.80 10.46 5.99
N GLY A 392 18.91 11.29 6.57
CA GLY A 392 19.22 12.65 7.04
C GLY A 392 19.47 13.66 5.91
N ARG A 393 19.25 13.29 4.65
CA ARG A 393 19.51 14.16 3.48
C ARG A 393 18.65 13.76 2.30
N VAL A 394 18.39 14.72 1.41
CA VAL A 394 17.72 14.50 0.13
C VAL A 394 18.78 14.46 -0.98
N THR A 395 18.68 13.49 -1.88
CA THR A 395 19.64 13.27 -2.97
C THR A 395 18.99 13.19 -4.35
N ASP A 396 17.76 13.64 -4.52
CA ASP A 396 16.99 13.60 -5.78
C ASP A 396 16.91 12.18 -6.39
N ARG A 397 16.70 11.16 -5.56
CA ARG A 397 16.75 9.75 -6.01
C ARG A 397 15.74 9.44 -7.10
N ASP A 398 14.55 10.01 -7.05
CA ASP A 398 13.54 9.80 -8.08
C ASP A 398 13.97 10.23 -9.49
N TYR A 399 14.88 11.20 -9.57
CA TYR A 399 15.46 11.65 -10.85
C TYR A 399 16.70 10.87 -11.28
N LYS A 400 17.37 10.18 -10.36
CA LYS A 400 18.63 9.47 -10.60
C LYS A 400 18.44 7.98 -10.79
N GLU A 401 17.53 7.38 -10.02
CA GLU A 401 17.30 5.95 -10.05
C GLU A 401 16.58 5.51 -11.33
N LYS A 402 17.12 4.48 -11.92
CA LYS A 402 16.51 3.79 -13.06
C LYS A 402 15.67 2.60 -12.55
N PRO A 403 14.73 2.11 -13.35
CA PRO A 403 14.05 0.85 -13.02
C PRO A 403 15.04 -0.28 -12.77
N VAL A 404 14.77 -1.08 -11.74
CA VAL A 404 15.55 -2.28 -11.44
C VAL A 404 15.35 -3.30 -12.55
N VAL A 405 16.42 -3.79 -13.16
CA VAL A 405 16.34 -4.80 -14.23
C VAL A 405 17.07 -6.06 -13.79
N LEU A 406 16.36 -7.19 -13.84
CA LEU A 406 16.90 -8.53 -13.61
C LEU A 406 16.80 -9.34 -14.90
N PHE A 407 17.89 -10.00 -15.29
CA PHE A 407 18.00 -10.86 -16.47
C PHE A 407 18.27 -12.30 -16.09
#